data_c63d16ae2fbcc66410c02c4c3df4f537
#
_entry.id   c63d16ae2fbcc66410c02c4c3df4f537
#
_cell.length_a   1.000
_cell.length_b   1.000
_cell.length_c   1.000
_cell.angle_alpha   90.00
_cell.angle_beta   90.00
_cell.angle_gamma   90.00
#
_symmetry.space_group_name_H-M   'P 1'
#
loop_
_entity.id
_entity.type
_entity.pdbx_description
1 polymer ?
#
loop_
_entity_poly.entity_id
_entity_poly.type
_entity_poly.pdbx_seq_one_letter_code
_entity_poly.pdbx_strand_id
1 'polypeptide(L)'
;MSLRRTSLTAIVTAALSAVLLTAATVGVAAAQSAVGASRASVPWNRVGAGWVLTQYTSAAPGGRTGPAGLYLISPTGTRYQLARWPNWQLAPQLVAWSPDGQRALFQVFSGQGGAEVLTLATGQVATFVMPGAATPIGFTTPRGLNIVAGQPSGSGTSLARYSLSGRLLQHLGYSADGQVLYAPSGTEFATGTSKGLKLVSNGGALIRNLPVHGMSANSCNPVRWWNSGTILASCVPTNTAIPQLWLVPVSGAHPTALTPRRTVSSGDLGDLDAWQLPSGLYLQAAGPCAVLQIFKQARNGSITLVTVPHTASDNRVLTAFGSRLLIQAPTSCTGSNSLLWFNPATHAEQWLIRAPHNVIGVAAAIPFYSRQNGNL
;
A
#
# COMPACT_ATOMS: atom_id res chain seq x y z
N MET A 1 22.61 -28.22 -60.75
CA MET A 1 23.01 -29.22 -59.74
C MET A 1 22.96 -28.54 -58.38
N SER A 2 21.88 -28.79 -57.63
CA SER A 2 21.60 -28.18 -56.33
C SER A 2 21.84 -29.25 -55.26
N LEU A 3 22.78 -29.00 -54.36
CA LEU A 3 23.06 -29.86 -53.20
C LEU A 3 22.31 -29.33 -51.95
N ARG A 4 21.35 -30.12 -51.53
CA ARG A 4 20.65 -29.97 -50.23
C ARG A 4 21.65 -30.14 -49.07
N ARG A 5 21.75 -29.16 -48.19
CA ARG A 5 22.29 -29.34 -46.83
C ARG A 5 21.11 -29.48 -45.87
N THR A 6 20.92 -30.65 -45.35
CA THR A 6 19.94 -31.00 -44.33
C THR A 6 20.52 -30.76 -42.95
N SER A 7 19.71 -30.17 -42.13
CA SER A 7 19.86 -29.75 -40.74
C SER A 7 20.15 -30.90 -39.76
N LEU A 8 21.20 -30.76 -38.98
CA LEU A 8 21.57 -31.62 -37.85
C LEU A 8 21.70 -30.83 -36.50
N THR A 9 20.91 -29.78 -36.35
CA THR A 9 21.04 -28.89 -35.16
C THR A 9 19.84 -28.93 -34.21
N ALA A 10 18.89 -29.85 -34.38
CA ALA A 10 17.64 -29.83 -33.61
C ALA A 10 17.54 -30.82 -32.43
N ILE A 11 18.54 -31.64 -32.15
CA ILE A 11 18.40 -32.72 -31.18
C ILE A 11 19.19 -32.47 -29.85
N VAL A 12 20.12 -31.53 -29.81
CA VAL A 12 20.93 -31.28 -28.59
C VAL A 12 20.28 -30.31 -27.59
N THR A 13 19.34 -29.51 -28.02
CA THR A 13 18.72 -28.48 -27.15
C THR A 13 17.59 -29.00 -26.27
N ALA A 14 17.02 -30.16 -26.54
CA ALA A 14 15.90 -30.71 -25.77
C ALA A 14 16.33 -31.47 -24.49
N ALA A 15 17.57 -32.00 -24.43
CA ALA A 15 18.04 -32.78 -23.29
C ALA A 15 18.54 -31.91 -22.11
N LEU A 16 19.01 -30.68 -22.33
CA LEU A 16 19.46 -29.81 -21.23
C LEU A 16 18.32 -29.08 -20.50
N SER A 17 17.16 -28.92 -21.14
CA SER A 17 16.01 -28.24 -20.52
C SER A 17 15.28 -29.11 -19.49
N ALA A 18 15.36 -30.43 -19.60
CA ALA A 18 14.68 -31.36 -18.70
C ALA A 18 15.39 -31.55 -17.34
N VAL A 19 16.72 -31.39 -17.28
CA VAL A 19 17.49 -31.55 -16.04
C VAL A 19 17.42 -30.33 -15.14
N LEU A 20 17.23 -29.13 -15.69
CA LEU A 20 17.09 -27.89 -14.90
C LEU A 20 15.69 -27.74 -14.28
N LEU A 21 14.65 -28.36 -14.86
CA LEU A 21 13.29 -28.30 -14.29
C LEU A 21 13.12 -29.21 -13.07
N THR A 22 13.84 -30.32 -12.96
CA THR A 22 13.68 -31.25 -11.83
C THR A 22 14.37 -30.80 -10.56
N ALA A 23 15.48 -30.08 -10.62
CA ALA A 23 16.17 -29.54 -9.44
C ALA A 23 15.41 -28.35 -8.81
N ALA A 24 14.70 -27.56 -9.60
CA ALA A 24 13.89 -26.44 -9.11
C ALA A 24 12.61 -26.89 -8.38
N THR A 25 12.03 -28.03 -8.77
CA THR A 25 10.76 -28.53 -8.20
C THR A 25 10.92 -29.12 -6.79
N VAL A 26 12.05 -29.74 -6.47
CA VAL A 26 12.28 -30.33 -5.14
C VAL A 26 12.49 -29.27 -4.06
N GLY A 27 13.19 -28.18 -4.37
CA GLY A 27 13.38 -27.06 -3.44
C GLY A 27 12.10 -26.29 -3.14
N VAL A 28 11.22 -26.17 -4.13
CA VAL A 28 9.92 -25.48 -4.00
C VAL A 28 8.96 -26.31 -3.13
N ALA A 29 8.91 -27.62 -3.26
CA ALA A 29 8.02 -28.49 -2.50
C ALA A 29 8.36 -28.49 -0.99
N ALA A 30 9.63 -28.52 -0.60
CA ALA A 30 10.04 -28.47 0.81
C ALA A 30 9.74 -27.11 1.46
N ALA A 31 9.94 -26.01 0.72
CA ALA A 31 9.59 -24.65 1.18
C ALA A 31 8.07 -24.46 1.33
N GLN A 32 7.27 -25.06 0.45
CA GLN A 32 5.81 -25.04 0.52
C GLN A 32 5.27 -25.82 1.72
N SER A 33 5.91 -26.93 2.13
CA SER A 33 5.49 -27.71 3.30
C SER A 33 5.69 -26.95 4.61
N ALA A 34 6.82 -26.25 4.79
CA ALA A 34 7.09 -25.43 5.97
C ALA A 34 6.14 -24.24 6.08
N VAL A 35 5.83 -23.59 4.95
CA VAL A 35 4.84 -22.50 4.85
C VAL A 35 3.44 -23.01 5.16
N GLY A 36 3.09 -24.23 4.73
CA GLY A 36 1.80 -24.87 5.03
C GLY A 36 1.57 -25.05 6.53
N ALA A 37 2.56 -25.55 7.25
CA ALA A 37 2.49 -25.73 8.71
C ALA A 37 2.34 -24.38 9.45
N SER A 38 3.07 -23.35 9.04
CA SER A 38 2.94 -22.00 9.61
C SER A 38 1.58 -21.40 9.34
N ARG A 39 1.04 -21.57 8.13
CA ARG A 39 -0.30 -21.09 7.75
C ARG A 39 -1.41 -21.79 8.56
N ALA A 40 -1.29 -23.08 8.81
CA ALA A 40 -2.24 -23.85 9.61
C ALA A 40 -2.30 -23.39 11.08
N SER A 41 -1.21 -22.80 11.60
CA SER A 41 -1.15 -22.28 12.97
C SER A 41 -1.74 -20.87 13.14
N VAL A 42 -2.13 -20.19 12.06
CA VAL A 42 -2.73 -18.85 12.13
C VAL A 42 -4.13 -18.94 12.74
N PRO A 43 -4.44 -18.12 13.76
CA PRO A 43 -5.79 -18.05 14.32
C PRO A 43 -6.69 -17.17 13.43
N TRP A 44 -7.10 -17.68 12.27
CA TRP A 44 -7.82 -16.94 11.23
C TRP A 44 -9.06 -16.20 11.73
N ASN A 45 -9.75 -16.74 12.72
CA ASN A 45 -10.93 -16.13 13.34
C ASN A 45 -10.60 -14.89 14.19
N ARG A 46 -9.32 -14.62 14.46
CA ARG A 46 -8.84 -13.45 15.21
C ARG A 46 -8.11 -12.43 14.33
N VAL A 47 -7.90 -12.76 13.06
CA VAL A 47 -7.22 -11.86 12.12
C VAL A 47 -8.13 -10.65 11.85
N GLY A 48 -7.59 -9.46 12.06
CA GLY A 48 -8.36 -8.22 11.92
C GLY A 48 -7.55 -7.00 12.37
N ALA A 49 -8.22 -6.06 13.04
CA ALA A 49 -7.61 -4.80 13.46
C ALA A 49 -6.33 -5.00 14.28
N GLY A 50 -5.29 -4.25 13.94
CA GLY A 50 -3.96 -4.33 14.56
C GLY A 50 -3.06 -5.43 14.00
N TRP A 51 -3.56 -6.32 13.12
CA TRP A 51 -2.73 -7.25 12.38
C TRP A 51 -2.05 -6.57 11.20
N VAL A 52 -0.88 -7.06 10.83
CA VAL A 52 -0.08 -6.52 9.74
C VAL A 52 0.33 -7.64 8.79
N LEU A 53 0.09 -7.43 7.51
CA LEU A 53 0.63 -8.27 6.44
C LEU A 53 1.87 -7.58 5.89
N THR A 54 3.02 -8.25 5.92
CA THR A 54 4.28 -7.65 5.47
C THR A 54 5.09 -8.60 4.63
N GLN A 55 5.71 -8.05 3.61
CA GLN A 55 6.70 -8.74 2.79
C GLN A 55 8.07 -8.19 3.16
N TYR A 56 8.99 -9.07 3.57
CA TYR A 56 10.34 -8.66 3.88
C TYR A 56 11.38 -9.69 3.42
N THR A 57 12.61 -9.24 3.30
CA THR A 57 13.76 -10.05 2.93
C THR A 57 14.83 -9.99 4.01
N SER A 58 15.62 -11.06 4.14
CA SER A 58 16.85 -11.09 4.94
C SER A 58 18.07 -10.56 4.17
N ALA A 59 17.91 -10.20 2.90
CA ALA A 59 18.98 -9.58 2.15
C ALA A 59 19.39 -8.24 2.79
N ALA A 60 20.69 -7.97 2.81
CA ALA A 60 21.19 -6.67 3.23
C ALA A 60 20.66 -5.57 2.30
N PRO A 61 20.55 -4.33 2.76
CA PRO A 61 20.20 -3.19 1.91
C PRO A 61 21.13 -3.10 0.71
N GLY A 62 20.58 -2.92 -0.49
CA GLY A 62 21.35 -2.93 -1.73
C GLY A 62 21.81 -4.31 -2.19
N GLY A 63 21.60 -5.38 -1.41
CA GLY A 63 21.86 -6.75 -1.80
C GLY A 63 20.95 -7.19 -2.95
N ARG A 64 21.52 -7.79 -3.98
CA ARG A 64 20.79 -8.20 -5.19
C ARG A 64 20.12 -9.57 -5.05
N THR A 65 20.47 -10.36 -4.06
CA THR A 65 19.96 -11.73 -3.88
C THR A 65 19.61 -11.98 -2.42
N GLY A 66 18.68 -12.87 -2.20
CA GLY A 66 18.23 -13.27 -0.87
C GLY A 66 16.77 -13.69 -0.87
N PRO A 67 16.35 -14.55 0.05
CA PRO A 67 14.96 -14.99 0.14
C PRO A 67 14.06 -13.84 0.61
N ALA A 68 12.84 -13.79 0.09
CA ALA A 68 11.77 -12.98 0.62
C ALA A 68 10.67 -13.86 1.20
N GLY A 69 9.91 -13.33 2.14
CA GLY A 69 8.74 -14.00 2.70
C GLY A 69 7.58 -13.04 2.91
N LEU A 70 6.37 -13.57 2.80
CA LEU A 70 5.15 -12.90 3.24
C LEU A 70 4.82 -13.39 4.64
N TYR A 71 4.59 -12.46 5.54
CA TYR A 71 4.29 -12.75 6.93
C TYR A 71 3.03 -12.02 7.39
N LEU A 72 2.20 -12.73 8.11
CA LEU A 72 1.13 -12.16 8.90
C LEU A 72 1.62 -11.99 10.33
N ILE A 73 1.52 -10.77 10.87
CA ILE A 73 2.01 -10.43 12.20
C ILE A 73 0.82 -10.03 13.07
N SER A 74 0.68 -10.67 14.23
CA SER A 74 -0.36 -10.35 15.20
C SER A 74 -0.08 -9.01 15.91
N PRO A 75 -1.08 -8.41 16.58
CA PRO A 75 -0.87 -7.22 17.40
C PRO A 75 0.14 -7.38 18.53
N THR A 76 0.43 -8.63 18.94
CA THR A 76 1.44 -8.98 19.95
C THR A 76 2.82 -9.25 19.36
N GLY A 77 2.97 -9.22 18.02
CA GLY A 77 4.24 -9.43 17.35
C GLY A 77 4.51 -10.89 16.90
N THR A 78 3.60 -11.83 17.13
CA THR A 78 3.74 -13.21 16.63
C THR A 78 3.69 -13.22 15.11
N ARG A 79 4.66 -13.88 14.48
CA ARG A 79 4.84 -13.92 13.03
C ARG A 79 4.46 -15.29 12.47
N TYR A 80 3.66 -15.28 11.40
CA TYR A 80 3.24 -16.47 10.67
C TYR A 80 3.67 -16.33 9.23
N GLN A 81 4.51 -17.26 8.73
CA GLN A 81 4.96 -17.25 7.34
C GLN A 81 3.87 -17.79 6.43
N LEU A 82 3.42 -16.99 5.46
CA LEU A 82 2.34 -17.33 4.53
C LEU A 82 2.83 -17.68 3.13
N ALA A 83 3.99 -17.14 2.73
CA ALA A 83 4.64 -17.44 1.46
C ALA A 83 6.14 -17.23 1.56
N ARG A 84 6.91 -17.84 0.65
CA ARG A 84 8.37 -17.67 0.55
C ARG A 84 8.79 -17.70 -0.91
N TRP A 85 9.71 -16.81 -1.26
CA TRP A 85 10.36 -16.73 -2.56
C TRP A 85 11.87 -16.87 -2.37
N PRO A 86 12.56 -17.66 -3.21
CA PRO A 86 14.00 -17.88 -3.08
C PRO A 86 14.83 -16.61 -3.37
N ASN A 87 14.30 -15.71 -4.18
CA ASN A 87 14.91 -14.44 -4.52
C ASN A 87 13.87 -13.32 -4.43
N TRP A 88 14.17 -12.28 -3.63
CA TRP A 88 13.27 -11.15 -3.43
C TRP A 88 13.04 -10.30 -4.69
N GLN A 89 14.01 -10.25 -5.61
CA GLN A 89 13.85 -9.52 -6.87
C GLN A 89 12.84 -10.17 -7.82
N LEU A 90 12.63 -11.48 -7.68
CA LEU A 90 11.64 -12.24 -8.44
C LEU A 90 10.32 -12.38 -7.68
N ALA A 91 10.28 -11.92 -6.42
CA ALA A 91 9.06 -11.93 -5.63
C ALA A 91 8.09 -10.86 -6.18
N PRO A 92 6.81 -11.17 -6.35
CA PRO A 92 5.82 -10.17 -6.69
C PRO A 92 5.71 -9.16 -5.54
N GLN A 93 5.49 -7.88 -5.84
CA GLN A 93 5.40 -6.83 -4.85
C GLN A 93 4.03 -6.79 -4.19
N LEU A 94 3.98 -6.83 -2.86
CA LEU A 94 2.74 -6.67 -2.11
C LEU A 94 2.16 -5.26 -2.32
N VAL A 95 0.93 -5.21 -2.85
CA VAL A 95 0.18 -3.97 -3.12
C VAL A 95 -0.87 -3.72 -2.05
N ALA A 96 -1.67 -4.74 -1.73
CA ALA A 96 -2.80 -4.57 -0.82
C ALA A 96 -3.16 -5.86 -0.08
N TRP A 97 -3.85 -5.68 1.02
CA TRP A 97 -4.53 -6.72 1.78
C TRP A 97 -6.04 -6.50 1.67
N SER A 98 -6.80 -7.56 1.37
CA SER A 98 -8.26 -7.41 1.23
C SER A 98 -8.92 -6.99 2.54
N PRO A 99 -10.00 -6.18 2.49
CA PRO A 99 -10.68 -5.68 3.68
C PRO A 99 -11.25 -6.78 4.58
N ASP A 100 -11.57 -7.95 4.01
CA ASP A 100 -12.02 -9.13 4.76
C ASP A 100 -10.87 -9.93 5.40
N GLY A 101 -9.62 -9.51 5.18
CA GLY A 101 -8.43 -10.16 5.72
C GLY A 101 -8.05 -11.48 5.02
N GLN A 102 -8.72 -11.86 3.94
CA GLN A 102 -8.57 -13.20 3.36
C GLN A 102 -7.55 -13.28 2.21
N ARG A 103 -7.22 -12.16 1.54
CA ARG A 103 -6.42 -12.16 0.31
C ARG A 103 -5.33 -11.10 0.33
N ALA A 104 -4.20 -11.42 -0.27
CA ALA A 104 -3.15 -10.47 -0.61
C ALA A 104 -3.14 -10.24 -2.12
N LEU A 105 -2.96 -8.99 -2.54
CA LEU A 105 -2.79 -8.57 -3.92
C LEU A 105 -1.33 -8.19 -4.15
N PHE A 106 -0.77 -8.72 -5.20
CA PHE A 106 0.60 -8.41 -5.61
C PHE A 106 0.63 -7.86 -7.04
N GLN A 107 1.59 -7.02 -7.29
CA GLN A 107 2.03 -6.64 -8.62
C GLN A 107 3.14 -7.59 -9.07
N VAL A 108 2.98 -8.17 -10.26
CA VAL A 108 4.01 -8.98 -10.90
C VAL A 108 4.73 -8.12 -11.92
N PHE A 109 6.04 -8.01 -11.79
CA PHE A 109 6.88 -7.28 -12.74
C PHE A 109 7.17 -8.17 -13.96
N SER A 110 6.18 -8.28 -14.84
CA SER A 110 6.35 -8.83 -16.19
C SER A 110 6.22 -7.69 -17.19
N GLY A 111 6.90 -7.73 -18.33
CA GLY A 111 6.88 -6.65 -19.31
C GLY A 111 5.48 -6.29 -19.86
N GLN A 112 4.46 -7.07 -19.53
CA GLN A 112 3.06 -6.84 -19.94
C GLN A 112 2.16 -6.37 -18.79
N GLY A 113 2.71 -6.14 -17.58
CA GLY A 113 1.90 -5.93 -16.39
C GLY A 113 1.21 -7.21 -15.91
N GLY A 114 1.15 -7.42 -14.63
CA GLY A 114 0.52 -8.61 -14.06
C GLY A 114 0.08 -8.39 -12.62
N ALA A 115 -0.86 -9.21 -12.19
CA ALA A 115 -1.28 -9.28 -10.82
C ALA A 115 -1.36 -10.73 -10.35
N GLU A 116 -1.13 -10.90 -9.06
CA GLU A 116 -1.28 -12.16 -8.35
C GLU A 116 -2.16 -11.94 -7.14
N VAL A 117 -3.13 -12.83 -6.94
CA VAL A 117 -3.98 -12.86 -5.74
C VAL A 117 -3.69 -14.14 -4.98
N LEU A 118 -3.20 -13.99 -3.76
CA LEU A 118 -2.98 -15.09 -2.83
C LEU A 118 -4.13 -15.16 -1.84
N THR A 119 -4.81 -16.30 -1.77
CA THR A 119 -5.75 -16.61 -0.68
C THR A 119 -4.96 -17.04 0.55
N LEU A 120 -4.96 -16.24 1.60
CA LEU A 120 -4.02 -16.38 2.71
C LEU A 120 -4.18 -17.68 3.49
N ALA A 121 -5.40 -18.10 3.77
CA ALA A 121 -5.66 -19.32 4.55
C ALA A 121 -5.30 -20.61 3.80
N THR A 122 -5.56 -20.69 2.51
CA THR A 122 -5.34 -21.87 1.69
C THR A 122 -4.00 -21.89 0.96
N GLY A 123 -3.45 -20.72 0.67
CA GLY A 123 -2.27 -20.53 -0.16
C GLY A 123 -2.55 -20.67 -1.65
N GLN A 124 -3.80 -20.70 -2.05
CA GLN A 124 -4.15 -20.68 -3.47
C GLN A 124 -3.73 -19.36 -4.10
N VAL A 125 -3.13 -19.45 -5.27
CA VAL A 125 -2.63 -18.33 -6.06
C VAL A 125 -3.37 -18.29 -7.39
N ALA A 126 -3.87 -17.10 -7.74
CA ALA A 126 -4.37 -16.79 -9.08
C ALA A 126 -3.47 -15.72 -9.68
N THR A 127 -2.79 -16.06 -10.78
CA THR A 127 -1.92 -15.12 -11.52
C THR A 127 -2.57 -14.80 -12.86
N PHE A 128 -2.57 -13.54 -13.26
CA PHE A 128 -3.16 -13.09 -14.52
C PHE A 128 -2.46 -11.83 -15.05
N VAL A 129 -2.53 -11.67 -16.37
CA VAL A 129 -2.06 -10.47 -17.08
C VAL A 129 -3.19 -9.44 -17.08
N MET A 130 -2.86 -8.20 -16.79
CA MET A 130 -3.81 -7.09 -16.87
C MET A 130 -3.72 -6.41 -18.23
N PRO A 131 -4.84 -6.24 -18.96
CA PRO A 131 -4.85 -5.60 -20.25
C PRO A 131 -4.23 -4.19 -20.21
N GLY A 132 -3.48 -3.84 -21.28
CA GLY A 132 -2.89 -2.51 -21.43
C GLY A 132 -1.85 -2.15 -20.39
N ALA A 133 -1.16 -3.12 -19.80
CA ALA A 133 -0.18 -2.92 -18.73
C ALA A 133 -0.75 -2.18 -17.50
N ALA A 134 -2.03 -2.37 -17.20
CA ALA A 134 -2.65 -1.80 -16.02
C ALA A 134 -1.95 -2.29 -14.74
N THR A 135 -1.81 -1.41 -13.77
CA THR A 135 -1.17 -1.68 -12.49
C THR A 135 -2.24 -1.89 -11.41
N PRO A 136 -2.19 -2.96 -10.60
CA PRO A 136 -3.13 -3.15 -9.52
C PRO A 136 -2.95 -2.05 -8.46
N ILE A 137 -4.06 -1.48 -8.00
CA ILE A 137 -4.10 -0.41 -6.99
C ILE A 137 -4.56 -0.97 -5.64
N GLY A 138 -5.56 -1.86 -5.65
CA GLY A 138 -6.11 -2.40 -4.42
C GLY A 138 -7.36 -3.25 -4.65
N PHE A 139 -7.96 -3.66 -3.54
CA PHE A 139 -9.23 -4.36 -3.53
C PHE A 139 -10.41 -3.42 -3.37
N THR A 140 -11.58 -3.81 -3.90
CA THR A 140 -12.84 -3.14 -3.55
C THR A 140 -13.26 -3.48 -2.12
N THR A 141 -13.96 -2.56 -1.47
CA THR A 141 -14.58 -2.80 -0.15
C THR A 141 -16.03 -3.30 -0.31
N PRO A 142 -16.64 -3.87 0.71
CA PRO A 142 -16.09 -4.22 2.03
C PRO A 142 -15.40 -5.60 2.08
N ARG A 143 -15.54 -6.44 1.04
CA ARG A 143 -15.09 -7.83 1.07
C ARG A 143 -13.91 -8.16 0.17
N GLY A 144 -13.37 -7.20 -0.58
CA GLY A 144 -12.25 -7.46 -1.48
C GLY A 144 -12.58 -8.45 -2.61
N LEU A 145 -13.80 -8.45 -3.11
CA LEU A 145 -14.25 -9.41 -4.15
C LEU A 145 -13.76 -9.07 -5.55
N ASN A 146 -13.26 -7.87 -5.75
CA ASN A 146 -12.73 -7.41 -7.03
C ASN A 146 -11.46 -6.59 -6.80
N ILE A 147 -10.71 -6.40 -7.88
CA ILE A 147 -9.48 -5.60 -7.91
C ILE A 147 -9.77 -4.31 -8.66
N VAL A 148 -9.21 -3.21 -8.19
CA VAL A 148 -9.10 -1.97 -8.95
C VAL A 148 -7.69 -1.86 -9.49
N ALA A 149 -7.59 -1.49 -10.75
CA ALA A 149 -6.33 -1.22 -11.41
C ALA A 149 -6.41 0.07 -12.23
N GLY A 150 -5.26 0.66 -12.43
CA GLY A 150 -5.08 1.88 -13.19
C GLY A 150 -4.14 1.69 -14.37
N GLN A 151 -4.47 2.34 -15.47
CA GLN A 151 -3.63 2.43 -16.66
C GLN A 151 -3.29 3.90 -16.91
N PRO A 152 -2.02 4.27 -17.09
CA PRO A 152 -1.66 5.62 -17.48
C PRO A 152 -2.42 6.06 -18.74
N SER A 153 -3.00 7.25 -18.73
CA SER A 153 -3.81 7.79 -19.82
C SER A 153 -3.70 9.31 -19.84
N GLY A 154 -2.94 9.85 -20.78
CA GLY A 154 -2.70 11.30 -20.86
C GLY A 154 -2.04 11.84 -19.57
N SER A 155 -2.67 12.83 -18.93
CA SER A 155 -2.19 13.46 -17.70
C SER A 155 -2.63 12.76 -16.41
N GLY A 156 -3.18 11.52 -16.49
CA GLY A 156 -3.62 10.80 -15.30
C GLY A 156 -3.82 9.31 -15.55
N THR A 157 -4.79 8.71 -14.92
CA THR A 157 -4.98 7.26 -14.87
C THR A 157 -6.41 6.87 -15.21
N SER A 158 -6.60 6.02 -16.21
CA SER A 158 -7.85 5.33 -16.48
C SER A 158 -8.02 4.20 -15.48
N LEU A 159 -9.14 4.18 -14.78
CA LEU A 159 -9.43 3.21 -13.74
C LEU A 159 -10.39 2.14 -14.23
N ALA A 160 -10.13 0.89 -13.85
CA ALA A 160 -11.01 -0.22 -14.15
C ALA A 160 -11.09 -1.23 -13.01
N ARG A 161 -12.20 -1.97 -12.96
CA ARG A 161 -12.45 -3.03 -12.01
C ARG A 161 -12.33 -4.39 -12.69
N TYR A 162 -11.63 -5.29 -12.04
CA TYR A 162 -11.37 -6.65 -12.50
C TYR A 162 -11.84 -7.67 -11.48
N SER A 163 -12.24 -8.85 -11.95
CA SER A 163 -12.43 -10.01 -11.07
C SER A 163 -11.12 -10.45 -10.44
N LEU A 164 -11.19 -11.32 -9.43
CA LEU A 164 -10.00 -11.94 -8.82
C LEU A 164 -9.24 -12.89 -9.77
N SER A 165 -9.79 -13.16 -10.96
CA SER A 165 -9.16 -13.92 -12.05
C SER A 165 -8.73 -13.05 -13.23
N GLY A 166 -8.71 -11.73 -13.09
CA GLY A 166 -8.23 -10.79 -14.10
C GLY A 166 -9.20 -10.43 -15.22
N ARG A 167 -10.46 -10.91 -15.17
CA ARG A 167 -11.47 -10.51 -16.16
C ARG A 167 -11.90 -9.07 -15.91
N LEU A 168 -11.83 -8.22 -16.94
CA LEU A 168 -12.38 -6.86 -16.90
C LEU A 168 -13.89 -6.92 -16.61
N LEU A 169 -14.33 -6.23 -15.58
CA LEU A 169 -15.74 -6.14 -15.18
C LEU A 169 -16.33 -4.80 -15.55
N GLN A 170 -15.56 -3.72 -15.41
CA GLN A 170 -16.09 -2.38 -15.59
C GLN A 170 -14.98 -1.32 -15.70
N HIS A 171 -15.21 -0.31 -16.55
CA HIS A 171 -14.46 0.94 -16.50
C HIS A 171 -15.05 1.88 -15.45
N LEU A 172 -14.19 2.44 -14.59
CA LEU A 172 -14.58 3.29 -13.47
C LEU A 172 -14.34 4.78 -13.75
N GLY A 173 -13.84 5.10 -14.93
CA GLY A 173 -13.53 6.46 -15.35
C GLY A 173 -12.07 6.82 -15.13
N TYR A 174 -11.81 8.12 -14.94
CA TYR A 174 -10.49 8.71 -14.89
C TYR A 174 -10.18 9.29 -13.50
N SER A 175 -8.95 9.13 -13.05
CA SER A 175 -8.38 9.76 -11.86
C SER A 175 -7.20 10.63 -12.26
N ALA A 176 -7.11 11.84 -11.72
CA ALA A 176 -5.99 12.74 -12.00
C ALA A 176 -4.67 12.26 -11.40
N ASP A 177 -4.74 11.56 -10.26
CA ASP A 177 -3.62 11.12 -9.45
C ASP A 177 -3.42 9.58 -9.44
N GLY A 178 -4.33 8.85 -10.08
CA GLY A 178 -4.31 7.38 -10.08
C GLY A 178 -4.76 6.74 -8.78
N GLN A 179 -5.12 7.52 -7.77
CA GLN A 179 -5.56 6.98 -6.47
C GLN A 179 -7.06 6.72 -6.44
N VAL A 180 -7.43 5.71 -5.69
CA VAL A 180 -8.82 5.32 -5.44
C VAL A 180 -8.98 5.01 -3.96
N LEU A 181 -9.85 5.75 -3.30
CA LEU A 181 -10.17 5.56 -1.90
C LEU A 181 -11.62 5.06 -1.75
N TYR A 182 -11.80 3.75 -1.62
CA TYR A 182 -13.11 3.17 -1.39
C TYR A 182 -13.69 3.55 -0.03
N ALA A 183 -14.99 3.87 -0.02
CA ALA A 183 -15.74 3.97 1.22
C ALA A 183 -15.78 2.59 1.92
N PRO A 184 -15.79 2.55 3.26
CA PRO A 184 -15.90 1.30 4.01
C PRO A 184 -17.15 0.48 3.66
N SER A 185 -18.23 1.15 3.29
CA SER A 185 -19.49 0.52 2.81
C SER A 185 -19.31 -0.21 1.47
N GLY A 186 -18.34 0.20 0.65
CA GLY A 186 -18.13 -0.31 -0.70
C GLY A 186 -19.13 0.22 -1.73
N THR A 187 -19.99 1.15 -1.36
CA THR A 187 -21.00 1.70 -2.28
C THR A 187 -20.43 2.76 -3.22
N GLU A 188 -19.31 3.37 -2.81
CA GLU A 188 -18.70 4.50 -3.50
C GLU A 188 -17.19 4.55 -3.25
N PHE A 189 -16.50 5.36 -4.02
CA PHE A 189 -15.08 5.69 -3.84
C PHE A 189 -14.81 7.14 -4.19
N ALA A 190 -13.75 7.69 -3.60
CA ALA A 190 -13.23 9.01 -3.94
C ALA A 190 -11.97 8.90 -4.81
N THR A 191 -11.78 9.88 -5.69
CA THR A 191 -10.57 10.03 -6.50
C THR A 191 -10.29 11.50 -6.78
N GLY A 192 -9.03 11.83 -7.11
CA GLY A 192 -8.59 13.20 -7.40
C GLY A 192 -9.13 13.75 -8.71
N THR A 193 -9.31 15.06 -8.76
CA THR A 193 -9.67 15.83 -9.95
C THR A 193 -8.83 17.11 -10.05
N SER A 194 -8.98 17.83 -11.15
CA SER A 194 -8.33 19.13 -11.33
C SER A 194 -8.79 20.23 -10.35
N LYS A 195 -9.89 20.02 -9.63
CA LYS A 195 -10.50 21.06 -8.76
C LYS A 195 -10.83 20.56 -7.36
N GLY A 196 -10.26 19.45 -6.94
CA GLY A 196 -10.57 18.82 -5.66
C GLY A 196 -10.73 17.31 -5.80
N LEU A 197 -11.79 16.75 -5.22
CA LEU A 197 -12.12 15.34 -5.32
C LEU A 197 -13.43 15.15 -6.09
N LYS A 198 -13.70 13.94 -6.51
CA LYS A 198 -15.04 13.49 -6.90
C LYS A 198 -15.39 12.21 -6.16
N LEU A 199 -16.65 12.06 -5.83
CA LEU A 199 -17.26 10.87 -5.30
C LEU A 199 -17.93 10.11 -6.44
N VAL A 200 -17.61 8.84 -6.58
CA VAL A 200 -18.05 7.97 -7.68
C VAL A 200 -18.71 6.73 -7.07
N SER A 201 -19.84 6.32 -7.60
CA SER A 201 -20.48 5.09 -7.18
C SER A 201 -19.61 3.87 -7.51
N ASN A 202 -19.83 2.77 -6.81
CA ASN A 202 -19.17 1.52 -7.15
C ASN A 202 -19.49 1.05 -8.59
N GLY A 203 -20.57 1.58 -9.20
CA GLY A 203 -20.93 1.42 -10.61
C GLY A 203 -20.22 2.39 -11.58
N GLY A 204 -19.27 3.21 -11.14
CA GLY A 204 -18.55 4.16 -11.99
C GLY A 204 -19.31 5.45 -12.32
N ALA A 205 -20.55 5.62 -11.86
CA ALA A 205 -21.30 6.85 -12.07
C ALA A 205 -20.85 7.95 -11.10
N LEU A 206 -20.70 9.17 -11.59
CA LEU A 206 -20.41 10.34 -10.76
C LEU A 206 -21.58 10.57 -9.80
N ILE A 207 -21.30 10.54 -8.49
CA ILE A 207 -22.27 10.91 -7.45
C ILE A 207 -22.19 12.42 -7.22
N ARG A 208 -20.96 12.94 -7.01
CA ARG A 208 -20.76 14.35 -6.67
C ARG A 208 -19.34 14.82 -6.92
N ASN A 209 -19.21 16.07 -7.35
CA ASN A 209 -17.94 16.80 -7.26
C ASN A 209 -17.79 17.41 -5.87
N LEU A 210 -16.59 17.31 -5.32
CA LEU A 210 -16.21 17.80 -3.99
C LEU A 210 -15.08 18.84 -4.19
N PRO A 211 -15.42 20.08 -4.55
CA PRO A 211 -14.42 21.09 -4.86
C PRO A 211 -13.68 21.55 -3.61
N VAL A 212 -12.37 21.73 -3.74
CA VAL A 212 -11.53 22.40 -2.75
C VAL A 212 -10.97 23.66 -3.40
N HIS A 213 -11.50 24.81 -3.00
CA HIS A 213 -11.17 26.08 -3.64
C HIS A 213 -9.74 26.55 -3.33
N GLY A 214 -9.15 27.29 -4.26
CA GLY A 214 -7.81 27.85 -4.10
C GLY A 214 -6.67 26.84 -4.24
N MET A 215 -6.96 25.66 -4.84
CA MET A 215 -5.97 24.63 -5.11
C MET A 215 -5.45 24.69 -6.53
N SER A 216 -4.21 24.25 -6.75
CA SER A 216 -3.63 24.06 -8.07
C SER A 216 -4.36 22.94 -8.81
N ALA A 217 -4.34 22.97 -10.14
CA ALA A 217 -4.96 21.93 -10.94
C ALA A 217 -4.30 20.54 -10.68
N ASN A 218 -5.12 19.49 -10.62
CA ASN A 218 -4.70 18.09 -10.41
C ASN A 218 -3.87 17.87 -9.14
N SER A 219 -4.12 18.65 -8.09
CA SER A 219 -3.28 18.67 -6.90
C SER A 219 -3.94 18.12 -5.64
N CYS A 220 -5.17 17.61 -5.71
CA CYS A 220 -5.87 17.04 -4.56
C CYS A 220 -5.91 15.51 -4.67
N ASN A 221 -5.43 14.84 -3.64
CA ASN A 221 -5.40 13.39 -3.52
C ASN A 221 -6.22 12.96 -2.31
N PRO A 222 -7.17 12.01 -2.45
CA PRO A 222 -7.84 11.44 -1.30
C PRO A 222 -6.85 10.56 -0.53
N VAL A 223 -6.69 10.81 0.77
CA VAL A 223 -5.71 10.11 1.61
C VAL A 223 -6.38 8.97 2.36
N ARG A 224 -7.48 9.27 3.08
CA ARG A 224 -8.26 8.28 3.85
C ARG A 224 -9.66 8.81 4.15
N TRP A 225 -10.54 7.91 4.53
CA TRP A 225 -11.76 8.29 5.22
C TRP A 225 -11.40 8.75 6.63
N TRP A 226 -11.72 10.02 6.94
CA TRP A 226 -11.52 10.57 8.28
C TRP A 226 -12.59 10.09 9.25
N ASN A 227 -13.82 10.02 8.77
CA ASN A 227 -14.99 9.41 9.41
C ASN A 227 -15.99 9.00 8.33
N SER A 228 -17.21 8.58 8.71
CA SER A 228 -18.23 8.11 7.76
C SER A 228 -18.69 9.15 6.73
N GLY A 229 -18.54 10.42 7.03
CA GLY A 229 -19.01 11.53 6.16
C GLY A 229 -17.91 12.45 5.67
N THR A 230 -16.63 12.16 5.93
CA THR A 230 -15.53 13.08 5.63
C THR A 230 -14.30 12.35 5.10
N ILE A 231 -13.70 12.90 4.08
CA ILE A 231 -12.44 12.42 3.51
C ILE A 231 -11.32 13.35 3.93
N LEU A 232 -10.20 12.81 4.40
CA LEU A 232 -8.93 13.51 4.48
C LEU A 232 -8.33 13.57 3.09
N ALA A 233 -8.02 14.76 2.61
CA ALA A 233 -7.36 15.00 1.34
C ALA A 233 -6.07 15.78 1.53
N SER A 234 -5.05 15.45 0.75
CA SER A 234 -3.84 16.25 0.61
C SER A 234 -3.93 17.06 -0.68
N CYS A 235 -3.93 18.36 -0.59
CA CYS A 235 -4.10 19.28 -1.73
C CYS A 235 -2.99 20.32 -1.76
N VAL A 236 -2.49 20.67 -2.94
CA VAL A 236 -1.50 21.73 -3.12
C VAL A 236 -2.21 23.05 -3.43
N PRO A 237 -2.17 24.05 -2.54
CA PRO A 237 -2.76 25.38 -2.79
C PRO A 237 -2.12 26.09 -3.98
N THR A 238 -2.90 26.94 -4.67
CA THR A 238 -2.39 27.82 -5.72
C THR A 238 -1.29 28.71 -5.16
N ASN A 239 -0.20 28.90 -5.90
CA ASN A 239 0.96 29.69 -5.52
C ASN A 239 1.78 29.12 -4.33
N THR A 240 1.56 27.87 -3.95
CA THR A 240 2.47 27.12 -3.09
C THR A 240 2.90 25.86 -3.82
N ALA A 241 4.05 25.30 -3.47
CA ALA A 241 4.51 24.02 -4.02
C ALA A 241 4.33 22.87 -3.01
N ILE A 242 3.71 23.15 -1.85
CA ILE A 242 3.61 22.18 -0.75
C ILE A 242 2.16 21.80 -0.45
N PRO A 243 1.90 20.52 -0.19
CA PRO A 243 0.58 20.01 0.16
C PRO A 243 0.09 20.55 1.52
N GLN A 244 -1.22 20.74 1.62
CA GLN A 244 -1.98 21.05 2.81
C GLN A 244 -3.07 20.00 3.01
N LEU A 245 -3.37 19.63 4.24
CA LEU A 245 -4.43 18.67 4.54
C LEU A 245 -5.78 19.35 4.71
N TRP A 246 -6.80 18.70 4.15
CA TRP A 246 -8.18 19.18 4.13
C TRP A 246 -9.15 18.10 4.58
N LEU A 247 -10.15 18.47 5.35
CA LEU A 247 -11.31 17.65 5.65
C LEU A 247 -12.41 17.99 4.65
N VAL A 248 -12.74 17.04 3.78
CA VAL A 248 -13.68 17.21 2.67
C VAL A 248 -14.95 16.43 2.95
N PRO A 249 -16.07 17.10 3.32
CA PRO A 249 -17.33 16.42 3.58
C PRO A 249 -17.92 15.80 2.30
N VAL A 250 -18.33 14.54 2.35
CA VAL A 250 -18.97 13.86 1.20
C VAL A 250 -20.37 14.39 0.91
N SER A 251 -20.98 15.09 1.86
CA SER A 251 -22.25 15.81 1.66
C SER A 251 -22.15 16.95 0.66
N GLY A 252 -20.93 17.41 0.33
CA GLY A 252 -20.66 18.58 -0.50
C GLY A 252 -20.69 19.90 0.29
N ALA A 253 -20.73 19.85 1.62
CA ALA A 253 -20.51 21.04 2.45
C ALA A 253 -19.07 21.57 2.28
N HIS A 254 -18.82 22.81 2.72
CA HIS A 254 -17.53 23.45 2.55
C HIS A 254 -16.40 22.65 3.21
N PRO A 255 -15.32 22.31 2.45
CA PRO A 255 -14.11 21.74 3.01
C PRO A 255 -13.45 22.65 4.03
N THR A 256 -12.84 22.08 5.06
CA THR A 256 -12.09 22.81 6.07
C THR A 256 -10.62 22.38 6.06
N ALA A 257 -9.71 23.37 6.13
CA ALA A 257 -8.29 23.06 6.26
C ALA A 257 -8.02 22.43 7.63
N LEU A 258 -7.38 21.27 7.62
CA LEU A 258 -6.92 20.59 8.84
C LEU A 258 -5.58 21.16 9.31
N THR A 259 -4.72 21.55 8.36
CA THR A 259 -3.42 22.14 8.62
C THR A 259 -3.36 23.57 8.05
N PRO A 260 -2.52 24.45 8.63
CA PRO A 260 -2.37 25.81 8.12
C PRO A 260 -1.74 25.81 6.73
N ARG A 261 -2.07 26.81 5.92
CA ARG A 261 -1.36 27.07 4.67
C ARG A 261 0.07 27.50 4.99
N ARG A 262 1.05 26.85 4.35
CA ARG A 262 2.45 27.16 4.52
C ARG A 262 3.09 27.42 3.16
N THR A 263 4.19 28.16 3.15
CA THR A 263 5.02 28.39 1.97
C THR A 263 6.23 27.47 2.02
N VAL A 264 6.77 27.12 0.87
CA VAL A 264 8.03 26.36 0.78
C VAL A 264 9.10 27.05 1.60
N SER A 265 9.66 26.35 2.55
CA SER A 265 10.87 26.72 3.28
C SER A 265 11.89 25.58 3.20
N SER A 266 13.14 25.87 3.51
CA SER A 266 14.26 24.90 3.42
C SER A 266 14.14 23.70 4.35
N GLY A 267 12.97 23.34 4.80
CA GLY A 267 12.76 22.20 5.69
C GLY A 267 11.35 21.67 5.72
N ASP A 268 10.46 22.28 4.90
CA ASP A 268 9.05 21.92 4.88
C ASP A 268 8.59 21.71 3.44
N LEU A 269 8.27 20.47 3.12
CA LEU A 269 7.71 20.05 1.82
C LEU A 269 6.22 19.70 1.92
N GLY A 270 5.56 20.06 3.03
CA GLY A 270 4.12 19.98 3.22
C GLY A 270 3.61 18.73 3.92
N ASP A 271 2.32 18.75 4.22
CA ASP A 271 1.62 17.71 4.97
C ASP A 271 1.02 16.67 4.04
N LEU A 272 1.33 15.39 4.29
CA LEU A 272 0.94 14.28 3.43
C LEU A 272 -0.21 13.46 4.00
N ASP A 273 -0.26 13.31 5.33
CA ASP A 273 -1.25 12.47 6.03
C ASP A 273 -1.43 12.92 7.48
N ALA A 274 -2.51 12.46 8.16
CA ALA A 274 -2.80 12.77 9.54
C ALA A 274 -3.53 11.62 10.27
N TRP A 275 -3.31 11.53 11.59
CA TRP A 275 -3.96 10.57 12.48
C TRP A 275 -4.42 11.25 13.76
N GLN A 276 -5.70 11.10 14.09
CA GLN A 276 -6.22 11.48 15.39
C GLN A 276 -6.05 10.31 16.35
N LEU A 277 -5.17 10.45 17.33
CA LEU A 277 -4.99 9.51 18.43
C LEU A 277 -5.60 10.07 19.73
N PRO A 278 -5.81 9.26 20.78
CA PRO A 278 -6.24 9.77 22.08
C PRO A 278 -5.30 10.84 22.64
N SER A 279 -4.01 10.79 22.29
CA SER A 279 -2.98 11.75 22.74
C SER A 279 -2.87 13.01 21.88
N GLY A 280 -3.65 13.15 20.81
CA GLY A 280 -3.70 14.33 19.95
C GLY A 280 -3.66 14.03 18.45
N LEU A 281 -3.55 15.09 17.67
CA LEU A 281 -3.42 15.03 16.21
C LEU A 281 -1.95 14.89 15.81
N TYR A 282 -1.66 13.89 15.01
CA TYR A 282 -0.33 13.63 14.47
C TYR A 282 -0.35 13.77 12.94
N LEU A 283 0.65 14.47 12.41
CA LEU A 283 0.82 14.73 10.98
C LEU A 283 2.01 13.97 10.47
N GLN A 284 1.93 13.49 9.25
CA GLN A 284 3.09 13.12 8.46
C GLN A 284 3.39 14.23 7.46
N ALA A 285 4.58 14.78 7.54
CA ALA A 285 5.05 15.80 6.63
C ALA A 285 6.32 15.36 5.90
N ALA A 286 6.52 15.88 4.69
CA ALA A 286 7.77 15.72 3.98
C ALA A 286 8.74 16.83 4.38
N GLY A 287 9.94 16.44 4.76
CA GLY A 287 11.07 17.32 5.10
C GLY A 287 12.12 17.39 3.99
N PRO A 288 13.30 17.97 4.28
CA PRO A 288 14.41 18.05 3.35
C PRO A 288 14.79 16.67 2.80
N CYS A 289 15.21 16.61 1.54
CA CYS A 289 15.58 15.37 0.84
C CYS A 289 14.43 14.35 0.77
N ALA A 290 13.17 14.80 0.80
CA ALA A 290 11.95 13.98 0.84
C ALA A 290 11.87 13.04 2.07
N VAL A 291 12.58 13.33 3.14
CA VAL A 291 12.51 12.58 4.41
C VAL A 291 11.16 12.77 5.06
N LEU A 292 10.52 11.68 5.43
CA LEU A 292 9.21 11.70 6.08
C LEU A 292 9.37 11.88 7.60
N GLN A 293 8.70 12.88 8.15
CA GLN A 293 8.73 13.23 9.56
C GLN A 293 7.33 13.19 10.17
N ILE A 294 7.28 12.95 11.47
CA ILE A 294 6.04 12.92 12.24
C ILE A 294 6.01 14.15 13.14
N PHE A 295 4.90 14.89 13.10
CA PHE A 295 4.69 16.03 13.98
C PHE A 295 3.43 15.84 14.81
N LYS A 296 3.43 16.33 16.03
CA LYS A 296 2.23 16.49 16.84
C LYS A 296 1.72 17.92 16.65
N GLN A 297 0.46 18.08 16.30
CA GLN A 297 -0.20 19.40 16.18
C GLN A 297 -0.94 19.73 17.49
N ALA A 298 -0.65 20.89 18.04
CA ALA A 298 -1.39 21.44 19.17
C ALA A 298 -2.69 22.13 18.70
N ARG A 299 -3.60 22.42 19.63
CA ARG A 299 -4.89 23.08 19.32
C ARG A 299 -4.73 24.49 18.70
N ASN A 300 -3.65 25.18 19.02
CA ASN A 300 -3.33 26.49 18.43
C ASN A 300 -2.66 26.40 17.04
N GLY A 301 -2.54 25.19 16.46
CA GLY A 301 -1.92 24.94 15.18
C GLY A 301 -0.39 24.80 15.19
N SER A 302 0.27 25.04 16.34
CA SER A 302 1.72 24.80 16.42
C SER A 302 2.04 23.32 16.30
N ILE A 303 3.19 23.00 15.68
CA ILE A 303 3.64 21.61 15.48
C ILE A 303 4.93 21.36 16.22
N THR A 304 5.08 20.15 16.76
CA THR A 304 6.29 19.68 17.45
C THR A 304 6.73 18.38 16.81
N LEU A 305 8.01 18.28 16.47
CA LEU A 305 8.61 17.05 15.92
C LEU A 305 8.48 15.91 16.92
N VAL A 306 8.02 14.76 16.44
CA VAL A 306 7.96 13.52 17.21
C VAL A 306 9.13 12.65 16.81
N THR A 307 10.07 12.50 17.72
CA THR A 307 11.21 11.60 17.52
C THR A 307 10.80 10.16 17.79
N VAL A 308 11.04 9.29 16.81
CA VAL A 308 10.92 7.83 16.97
C VAL A 308 12.31 7.30 17.33
N PRO A 309 12.51 6.78 18.54
CA PRO A 309 13.83 6.32 18.98
C PRO A 309 14.38 5.22 18.07
N HIS A 310 15.70 5.05 18.05
CA HIS A 310 16.41 3.98 17.33
C HIS A 310 16.11 3.89 15.83
N THR A 311 15.54 4.94 15.21
CA THR A 311 15.29 5.05 13.78
C THR A 311 16.07 6.22 13.17
N ALA A 312 16.26 6.19 11.86
CA ALA A 312 16.63 7.38 11.11
C ALA A 312 15.43 8.34 11.01
N SER A 313 15.66 9.56 10.53
CA SER A 313 14.63 10.59 10.46
C SER A 313 13.50 10.33 9.45
N ASP A 314 13.64 9.33 8.57
CA ASP A 314 12.64 9.01 7.54
C ASP A 314 11.64 7.99 8.07
N ASN A 315 10.62 8.47 8.77
CA ASN A 315 9.62 7.63 9.43
C ASN A 315 8.27 7.70 8.70
N ARG A 316 7.99 6.70 7.87
CA ARG A 316 6.72 6.61 7.16
C ARG A 316 5.65 5.97 8.05
N VAL A 317 4.62 6.72 8.40
CA VAL A 317 3.43 6.17 9.06
C VAL A 317 2.53 5.51 8.01
N LEU A 318 2.15 4.28 8.27
CA LEU A 318 1.31 3.48 7.36
C LEU A 318 -0.14 3.47 7.82
N THR A 319 -0.36 3.42 9.13
CA THR A 319 -1.69 3.42 9.75
C THR A 319 -1.59 3.67 11.25
N ALA A 320 -2.74 3.77 11.92
CA ALA A 320 -2.85 3.83 13.37
C ALA A 320 -3.75 2.72 13.91
N PHE A 321 -3.48 2.27 15.15
CA PHE A 321 -4.32 1.34 15.87
C PHE A 321 -4.28 1.63 17.37
N GLY A 322 -5.43 2.00 17.94
CA GLY A 322 -5.52 2.46 19.31
C GLY A 322 -4.69 3.74 19.52
N SER A 323 -3.72 3.69 20.44
CA SER A 323 -2.81 4.80 20.73
C SER A 323 -1.48 4.73 19.94
N ARG A 324 -1.35 3.83 18.99
CA ARG A 324 -0.09 3.52 18.29
C ARG A 324 -0.16 3.82 16.80
N LEU A 325 0.98 4.22 16.25
CA LEU A 325 1.25 4.36 14.82
C LEU A 325 2.04 3.16 14.33
N LEU A 326 1.67 2.60 13.18
CA LEU A 326 2.50 1.63 12.46
C LEU A 326 3.49 2.40 11.59
N ILE A 327 4.76 2.24 11.88
CA ILE A 327 5.82 3.00 11.22
C ILE A 327 6.74 2.05 10.46
N GLN A 328 6.97 2.37 9.19
CA GLN A 328 8.08 1.84 8.42
C GLN A 328 9.23 2.85 8.54
N ALA A 329 10.34 2.41 9.10
CA ALA A 329 11.46 3.27 9.43
C ALA A 329 12.76 2.70 8.88
N PRO A 330 13.48 3.43 8.02
CA PRO A 330 14.83 3.06 7.64
C PRO A 330 15.80 3.26 8.82
N THR A 331 16.81 2.42 8.88
CA THR A 331 17.88 2.55 9.89
C THR A 331 18.95 3.57 9.50
N SER A 332 18.98 3.96 8.22
CA SER A 332 19.81 5.02 7.64
C SER A 332 19.27 5.39 6.25
N CYS A 333 19.77 6.43 5.60
CA CYS A 333 19.37 6.81 4.23
C CYS A 333 19.52 5.68 3.19
N THR A 334 20.38 4.70 3.45
CA THR A 334 20.59 3.51 2.63
C THR A 334 20.33 2.22 3.41
N GLY A 335 19.77 2.33 4.61
CA GLY A 335 19.62 1.24 5.55
C GLY A 335 18.40 0.36 5.29
N SER A 336 18.31 -0.70 6.09
CA SER A 336 17.16 -1.61 6.07
C SER A 336 15.91 -0.91 6.55
N ASN A 337 14.80 -1.09 5.84
CA ASN A 337 13.49 -0.68 6.31
C ASN A 337 13.02 -1.63 7.41
N SER A 338 12.83 -1.10 8.59
CA SER A 338 12.24 -1.80 9.74
C SER A 338 10.74 -1.49 9.84
N LEU A 339 10.03 -2.26 10.66
CA LEU A 339 8.60 -2.06 10.90
C LEU A 339 8.32 -2.16 12.39
N LEU A 340 7.62 -1.17 12.93
CA LEU A 340 7.30 -1.11 14.36
C LEU A 340 5.94 -0.47 14.63
N TRP A 341 5.31 -0.87 15.75
CA TRP A 341 4.29 -0.09 16.42
C TRP A 341 4.94 0.89 17.38
N PHE A 342 4.58 2.16 17.31
CA PHE A 342 5.09 3.23 18.14
C PHE A 342 3.95 3.97 18.82
N ASN A 343 4.03 4.16 20.12
CA ASN A 343 3.11 5.01 20.89
C ASN A 343 3.74 6.40 21.09
N PRO A 344 3.28 7.43 20.38
CA PRO A 344 3.92 8.74 20.45
C PRO A 344 3.68 9.50 21.77
N ALA A 345 2.79 9.03 22.66
CA ALA A 345 2.58 9.62 23.97
C ALA A 345 3.53 9.08 25.04
N THR A 346 3.88 7.79 24.93
CA THR A 346 4.73 7.10 25.93
C THR A 346 6.11 6.77 25.38
N HIS A 347 6.35 7.00 24.11
CA HIS A 347 7.55 6.59 23.35
C HIS A 347 7.80 5.07 23.37
N ALA A 348 6.78 4.27 23.70
CA ALA A 348 6.89 2.82 23.71
C ALA A 348 6.95 2.28 22.27
N GLU A 349 7.89 1.37 22.01
CA GLU A 349 8.13 0.72 20.74
C GLU A 349 7.84 -0.78 20.83
N GLN A 350 7.25 -1.31 19.78
CA GLN A 350 7.13 -2.74 19.56
C GLN A 350 7.60 -3.07 18.15
N TRP A 351 8.81 -3.60 18.03
CA TRP A 351 9.41 -3.96 16.76
C TRP A 351 8.76 -5.22 16.17
N LEU A 352 8.18 -5.07 15.00
CA LEU A 352 7.61 -6.17 14.22
C LEU A 352 8.66 -6.81 13.31
N ILE A 353 9.43 -5.99 12.61
CA ILE A 353 10.59 -6.37 11.79
C ILE A 353 11.72 -5.40 12.14
N ARG A 354 12.90 -5.93 12.43
CA ARG A 354 14.09 -5.15 12.77
C ARG A 354 15.26 -5.53 11.86
N ALA A 355 16.16 -4.57 11.64
CA ALA A 355 17.41 -4.85 10.94
C ALA A 355 18.11 -6.13 11.47
N PRO A 356 18.78 -6.93 10.64
CA PRO A 356 19.17 -6.63 9.26
C PRO A 356 18.09 -6.93 8.21
N HIS A 357 16.87 -7.34 8.59
CA HIS A 357 15.78 -7.57 7.64
C HIS A 357 15.33 -6.27 6.98
N ASN A 358 14.95 -6.35 5.71
CA ASN A 358 14.47 -5.21 4.93
C ASN A 358 13.02 -5.43 4.50
N VAL A 359 12.13 -4.55 4.96
CA VAL A 359 10.73 -4.54 4.58
C VAL A 359 10.60 -4.01 3.16
N ILE A 360 9.98 -4.79 2.27
CA ILE A 360 9.77 -4.46 0.86
C ILE A 360 8.30 -4.20 0.51
N GLY A 361 7.37 -4.58 1.38
CA GLY A 361 5.96 -4.29 1.23
C GLY A 361 5.22 -4.45 2.54
N VAL A 362 4.25 -3.57 2.81
CA VAL A 362 3.39 -3.62 4.00
C VAL A 362 1.95 -3.30 3.63
N ALA A 363 1.03 -4.11 4.13
CA ALA A 363 -0.39 -3.78 4.17
C ALA A 363 -0.89 -4.02 5.60
N ALA A 364 -1.46 -3.02 6.22
CA ALA A 364 -2.11 -3.17 7.51
C ALA A 364 -3.54 -3.67 7.32
N ALA A 365 -4.04 -4.48 8.25
CA ALA A 365 -5.49 -4.66 8.36
C ALA A 365 -6.08 -3.29 8.60
N ILE A 366 -6.85 -2.83 7.63
CA ILE A 366 -7.46 -1.52 7.69
C ILE A 366 -8.50 -1.55 8.81
N PRO A 367 -8.21 -0.94 9.98
CA PRO A 367 -9.31 -0.51 10.80
C PRO A 367 -9.92 0.63 10.00
N PHE A 368 -11.07 0.38 9.42
CA PHE A 368 -11.83 1.45 8.81
C PHE A 368 -11.89 2.63 9.78
N TYR A 369 -11.90 3.83 9.27
CA TYR A 369 -11.84 5.13 9.91
C TYR A 369 -12.43 5.19 11.34
N SER A 370 -13.53 4.50 11.59
CA SER A 370 -14.24 4.47 12.88
C SER A 370 -13.41 4.01 14.08
N ARG A 371 -12.41 3.17 13.83
CA ARG A 371 -11.51 2.67 14.88
C ARG A 371 -10.19 3.43 14.97
N GLN A 372 -9.87 4.23 13.94
CA GLN A 372 -8.65 5.04 13.92
C GLN A 372 -8.83 6.35 14.68
N ASN A 373 -10.04 6.92 14.65
CA ASN A 373 -10.29 8.26 15.16
C ASN A 373 -11.02 8.29 16.51
N GLY A 374 -11.23 7.16 17.14
CA GLY A 374 -11.75 7.10 18.51
C GLY A 374 -13.19 7.59 18.71
N ASN A 375 -13.87 7.96 17.62
CA ASN A 375 -15.24 8.50 17.65
C ASN A 375 -16.18 7.63 16.85
N LEU A 376 -16.78 6.70 17.52
CA LEU A 376 -18.16 6.25 17.30
C LEU A 376 -18.81 6.03 18.64
#